data_823108c559b2970c4d75a0ed773337bf
#
_entry.id   823108c559b2970c4d75a0ed773337bf
#
_cell.length_a   1.000
_cell.length_b   1.000
_cell.length_c   1.000
_cell.angle_alpha   90.00
_cell.angle_beta   90.00
_cell.angle_gamma   90.00
#
_symmetry.space_group_name_H-M   'P 1'
#
loop_
_entity.id
_entity.type
_entity.pdbx_description
1 polymer ?
#
loop_
_entity_poly.entity_id
_entity_poly.type
_entity_poly.pdbx_seq_one_letter_code
_entity_poly.pdbx_strand_id
1 'polypeptide(L)'
;MFEVKRYSSDMAEEWNRFVAGSKQGTFLFDRNYMDYHHDRFSDFSLVVLHKGHICAVLPANVNGDTLWSHQGLTYGGLITDKKATTDEVCTIFEFINEFLRSCSIRHVVYKAMPWIYHRFPAEEDLYALTNVCGASLMVRHISSTIVMDDRIRFIESRKSGIRKAKRLGLQVAESSDLSDFWTILDNNLENKYQARPVHSLAELELLKSRFPDNIRLFMASDSDGKPVGGTLIFETPQVIHTQYISASPEGKASGALDMLFDYLINDYYSDKSRYPHAKYFDFGKSSDGDGHQLNSKLIFQKEGFGGRGVCYDWYSWDV
;
A
#
# COMPACT_ATOMS: atom_id res chain seq x y z
N MET A 1 -1.35 32.10 -8.58
CA MET A 1 -1.40 31.30 -9.82
C MET A 1 -0.64 30.01 -9.52
N PHE A 2 -1.18 28.86 -9.88
CA PHE A 2 -0.49 27.58 -9.81
C PHE A 2 0.40 27.38 -11.04
N GLU A 3 1.50 26.64 -10.87
CA GLU A 3 2.42 26.25 -11.94
C GLU A 3 2.67 24.75 -11.83
N VAL A 4 2.49 24.02 -12.93
CA VAL A 4 2.73 22.56 -12.98
C VAL A 4 4.03 22.32 -13.71
N LYS A 5 4.90 21.50 -13.13
CA LYS A 5 6.20 21.09 -13.70
C LYS A 5 6.38 19.58 -13.59
N ARG A 6 7.19 19.03 -14.47
CA ARG A 6 7.72 17.68 -14.25
C ARG A 6 8.71 17.70 -13.09
N TYR A 7 8.67 16.64 -12.30
CA TYR A 7 9.73 16.37 -11.32
C TYR A 7 11.08 16.18 -12.04
N SER A 8 12.15 16.64 -11.40
CA SER A 8 13.54 16.35 -11.76
C SER A 8 14.33 15.99 -10.50
N SER A 9 15.42 15.25 -10.66
CA SER A 9 16.17 14.66 -9.54
C SER A 9 16.76 15.67 -8.55
N ASP A 10 17.02 16.90 -8.98
CA ASP A 10 17.44 18.01 -8.12
C ASP A 10 16.36 18.47 -7.14
N MET A 11 15.10 18.12 -7.39
CA MET A 11 13.97 18.40 -6.50
C MET A 11 13.73 17.30 -5.44
N ALA A 12 14.53 16.22 -5.42
CA ALA A 12 14.25 15.04 -4.59
C ALA A 12 14.14 15.34 -3.09
N GLU A 13 15.01 16.18 -2.54
CA GLU A 13 14.98 16.55 -1.12
C GLU A 13 13.73 17.38 -0.78
N GLU A 14 13.36 18.31 -1.65
CA GLU A 14 12.18 19.16 -1.44
C GLU A 14 10.90 18.32 -1.56
N TRP A 15 10.83 17.43 -2.56
CA TRP A 15 9.77 16.44 -2.73
C TRP A 15 9.58 15.58 -1.47
N ASN A 16 10.65 14.95 -0.99
CA ASN A 16 10.58 14.07 0.19
C ASN A 16 10.14 14.82 1.45
N ARG A 17 10.64 16.04 1.65
CA ARG A 17 10.23 16.92 2.75
C ARG A 17 8.76 17.29 2.65
N PHE A 18 8.28 17.60 1.44
CA PHE A 18 6.87 17.90 1.19
C PHE A 18 5.98 16.69 1.51
N VAL A 19 6.32 15.52 0.95
CA VAL A 19 5.59 14.25 1.20
C VAL A 19 5.51 13.94 2.69
N ALA A 20 6.60 14.05 3.41
CA ALA A 20 6.64 13.79 4.86
C ALA A 20 5.69 14.70 5.66
N GLY A 21 5.47 15.95 5.22
CA GLY A 21 4.61 16.94 5.86
C GLY A 21 3.16 16.97 5.37
N SER A 22 2.82 16.24 4.32
CA SER A 22 1.54 16.30 3.60
C SER A 22 0.37 15.60 4.32
N LYS A 23 -0.87 15.76 3.80
CA LYS A 23 -2.06 15.07 4.31
C LYS A 23 -1.99 13.55 4.12
N GLN A 24 -1.45 13.09 2.98
CA GLN A 24 -1.53 11.70 2.52
C GLN A 24 -0.16 11.02 2.41
N GLY A 25 0.93 11.72 2.72
CA GLY A 25 2.28 11.21 2.48
C GLY A 25 2.60 9.93 3.25
N THR A 26 3.10 8.93 2.52
CA THR A 26 3.69 7.72 3.06
C THR A 26 5.08 7.52 2.47
N PHE A 27 5.87 6.60 3.03
CA PHE A 27 7.22 6.32 2.51
C PHE A 27 7.22 5.76 1.08
N LEU A 28 6.10 5.24 0.58
CA LEU A 28 5.96 4.78 -0.80
C LEU A 28 6.14 5.92 -1.81
N PHE A 29 5.91 7.16 -1.39
CA PHE A 29 6.07 8.37 -2.22
C PHE A 29 7.41 9.08 -2.01
N ASP A 30 8.27 8.58 -1.13
CA ASP A 30 9.65 9.05 -1.02
C ASP A 30 10.43 8.66 -2.28
N ARG A 31 11.26 9.55 -2.80
CA ARG A 31 12.03 9.28 -4.03
C ARG A 31 13.02 8.14 -3.86
N ASN A 32 13.55 7.94 -2.64
CA ASN A 32 14.40 6.77 -2.36
C ASN A 32 13.63 5.44 -2.45
N TYR A 33 12.27 5.48 -2.28
CA TYR A 33 11.43 4.33 -2.56
C TYR A 33 11.06 4.29 -4.05
N MET A 34 10.51 5.38 -4.61
CA MET A 34 9.98 5.38 -5.98
C MET A 34 11.05 5.07 -7.03
N ASP A 35 12.28 5.55 -6.85
CA ASP A 35 13.34 5.45 -7.86
C ASP A 35 14.02 4.06 -7.92
N TYR A 36 13.65 3.10 -7.04
CA TYR A 36 14.26 1.77 -7.08
C TYR A 36 13.93 0.98 -8.38
N HIS A 37 12.83 1.31 -9.02
CA HIS A 37 12.36 0.63 -10.24
C HIS A 37 12.25 1.56 -11.45
N HIS A 38 13.09 2.60 -11.50
CA HIS A 38 13.15 3.56 -12.61
C HIS A 38 13.43 2.92 -13.99
N ASP A 39 14.00 1.72 -14.00
CA ASP A 39 14.24 0.90 -15.18
C ASP A 39 12.94 0.33 -15.78
N ARG A 40 11.90 0.16 -14.98
CA ARG A 40 10.61 -0.42 -15.40
C ARG A 40 9.54 0.63 -15.71
N PHE A 41 9.62 1.79 -15.11
CA PHE A 41 8.61 2.84 -15.21
C PHE A 41 9.25 4.17 -15.61
N SER A 42 8.82 4.70 -16.75
CA SER A 42 9.24 6.03 -17.20
C SER A 42 8.59 7.10 -16.35
N ASP A 43 9.35 7.67 -15.41
CA ASP A 43 8.86 8.69 -14.49
C ASP A 43 8.26 9.90 -15.22
N PHE A 44 7.07 10.28 -14.82
CA PHE A 44 6.36 11.47 -15.26
C PHE A 44 5.70 12.17 -14.07
N SER A 45 6.30 12.07 -12.91
CA SER A 45 5.80 12.70 -11.69
C SER A 45 5.70 14.22 -11.86
N LEU A 46 4.66 14.81 -11.28
CA LEU A 46 4.39 16.24 -11.37
C LEU A 46 4.58 16.91 -10.03
N VAL A 47 5.07 18.13 -10.09
CA VAL A 47 5.16 19.06 -8.96
C VAL A 47 4.28 20.26 -9.28
N VAL A 48 3.42 20.62 -8.32
CA VAL A 48 2.58 21.82 -8.42
C VAL A 48 3.11 22.88 -7.46
N LEU A 49 3.42 24.02 -8.00
CA LEU A 49 3.93 25.18 -7.25
C LEU A 49 2.83 26.23 -7.09
N HIS A 50 2.78 26.82 -5.88
CA HIS A 50 2.03 28.02 -5.60
C HIS A 50 2.98 29.08 -5.02
N LYS A 51 3.13 30.21 -5.71
CA LYS A 51 4.09 31.30 -5.33
C LYS A 51 5.52 30.76 -5.15
N GLY A 52 5.95 29.83 -6.00
CA GLY A 52 7.30 29.25 -5.99
C GLY A 52 7.54 28.13 -4.97
N HIS A 53 6.53 27.72 -4.19
CA HIS A 53 6.63 26.65 -3.21
C HIS A 53 5.76 25.44 -3.62
N ILE A 54 6.22 24.22 -3.33
CA ILE A 54 5.45 23.01 -3.58
C ILE A 54 4.19 23.03 -2.72
N CYS A 55 3.02 22.93 -3.35
CA CYS A 55 1.72 22.79 -2.68
C CYS A 55 1.02 21.46 -2.96
N ALA A 56 1.39 20.79 -4.05
CA ALA A 56 0.97 19.42 -4.33
C ALA A 56 2.02 18.68 -5.17
N VAL A 57 2.02 17.35 -5.09
CA VAL A 57 2.80 16.47 -5.96
C VAL A 57 1.92 15.32 -6.44
N LEU A 58 2.17 14.86 -7.68
CA LEU A 58 1.50 13.70 -8.25
C LEU A 58 2.57 12.69 -8.67
N PRO A 59 2.81 11.64 -7.86
CA PRO A 59 3.63 10.51 -8.27
C PRO A 59 3.04 9.87 -9.52
N ALA A 60 3.81 9.80 -10.61
CA ALA A 60 3.28 9.29 -11.85
C ALA A 60 4.37 8.68 -12.75
N ASN A 61 3.94 7.79 -13.64
CA ASN A 61 4.73 7.32 -14.77
C ASN A 61 3.89 7.38 -16.05
N VAL A 62 4.55 7.36 -17.18
CA VAL A 62 3.91 7.35 -18.49
C VAL A 62 4.11 6.01 -19.20
N ASN A 63 3.07 5.57 -19.89
CA ASN A 63 3.10 4.44 -20.82
C ASN A 63 2.33 4.81 -22.10
N GLY A 64 3.02 5.00 -23.20
CA GLY A 64 2.44 5.57 -24.40
C GLY A 64 1.96 7.01 -24.17
N ASP A 65 0.69 7.27 -24.46
CA ASP A 65 0.01 8.54 -24.21
C ASP A 65 -0.84 8.56 -22.93
N THR A 66 -0.65 7.57 -22.05
CA THR A 66 -1.39 7.41 -20.80
C THR A 66 -0.51 7.71 -19.60
N LEU A 67 -0.94 8.67 -18.77
CA LEU A 67 -0.36 8.92 -17.45
C LEU A 67 -0.98 7.97 -16.42
N TRP A 68 -0.14 7.34 -15.61
CA TRP A 68 -0.56 6.53 -14.47
C TRP A 68 -0.11 7.20 -13.16
N SER A 69 -0.98 7.29 -12.17
CA SER A 69 -0.61 7.76 -10.84
C SER A 69 0.00 6.63 -10.00
N HIS A 70 0.86 6.03 -10.34
CA HIS A 70 2.08 5.27 -10.54
C HIS A 70 1.80 3.76 -10.60
N GLN A 71 2.11 3.10 -11.71
CA GLN A 71 1.85 1.65 -11.91
C GLN A 71 2.53 0.77 -10.87
N GLY A 72 3.75 1.11 -10.46
CA GLY A 72 4.56 0.34 -9.51
C GLY A 72 4.19 0.51 -8.04
N LEU A 73 3.22 1.35 -7.68
CA LEU A 73 2.81 1.59 -6.30
C LEU A 73 1.46 0.93 -5.97
N THR A 74 1.26 0.59 -4.71
CA THR A 74 0.00 0.01 -4.20
C THR A 74 -1.19 0.96 -4.39
N TYR A 75 -0.96 2.25 -4.19
CA TYR A 75 -1.87 3.38 -4.39
C TYR A 75 -1.03 4.57 -4.87
N GLY A 76 -1.69 5.58 -5.40
CA GLY A 76 -1.06 6.81 -5.90
C GLY A 76 -1.91 8.02 -5.56
N GLY A 77 -2.09 8.90 -6.55
CA GLY A 77 -2.95 10.07 -6.42
C GLY A 77 -2.22 11.35 -6.07
N LEU A 78 -2.97 12.44 -6.04
CA LEU A 78 -2.47 13.77 -5.70
C LEU A 78 -2.20 13.86 -4.20
N ILE A 79 -1.00 14.27 -3.86
CA ILE A 79 -0.57 14.49 -2.49
C ILE A 79 -0.53 16.00 -2.25
N THR A 80 -1.23 16.47 -1.24
CA THR A 80 -1.43 17.90 -0.98
C THR A 80 -0.88 18.30 0.39
N ASP A 81 -0.57 19.57 0.55
CA ASP A 81 -0.24 20.12 1.85
C ASP A 81 -1.47 20.15 2.79
N LYS A 82 -1.23 20.40 4.07
CA LYS A 82 -2.30 20.42 5.09
C LYS A 82 -3.31 21.55 4.92
N LYS A 83 -3.00 22.57 4.12
CA LYS A 83 -3.83 23.77 3.95
C LYS A 83 -4.67 23.71 2.69
N ALA A 84 -4.37 22.77 1.78
CA ALA A 84 -5.07 22.64 0.52
C ALA A 84 -6.58 22.50 0.74
N THR A 85 -7.34 23.35 0.07
CA THR A 85 -8.80 23.38 0.08
C THR A 85 -9.36 22.67 -1.16
N THR A 86 -10.64 22.34 -1.15
CA THR A 86 -11.30 21.70 -2.30
C THR A 86 -11.23 22.56 -3.55
N ASP A 87 -11.44 23.88 -3.43
CA ASP A 87 -11.36 24.82 -4.55
C ASP A 87 -9.96 24.85 -5.18
N GLU A 88 -8.91 24.90 -4.33
CA GLU A 88 -7.52 24.83 -4.80
C GLU A 88 -7.23 23.51 -5.49
N VAL A 89 -7.71 22.36 -4.96
CA VAL A 89 -7.49 21.04 -5.58
C VAL A 89 -8.22 20.95 -6.93
N CYS A 90 -9.44 21.48 -7.06
CA CYS A 90 -10.12 21.59 -8.34
C CYS A 90 -9.29 22.39 -9.35
N THR A 91 -8.82 23.56 -8.96
CA THR A 91 -7.95 24.41 -9.80
C THR A 91 -6.65 23.69 -10.17
N ILE A 92 -6.03 22.96 -9.23
CA ILE A 92 -4.81 22.18 -9.50
C ILE A 92 -5.08 21.14 -10.59
N PHE A 93 -6.22 20.44 -10.58
CA PHE A 93 -6.55 19.46 -11.62
C PHE A 93 -6.80 20.10 -12.99
N GLU A 94 -7.37 21.32 -13.04
CA GLU A 94 -7.47 22.09 -14.30
C GLU A 94 -6.08 22.36 -14.88
N PHE A 95 -5.13 22.86 -14.06
CA PHE A 95 -3.77 23.13 -14.50
C PHE A 95 -3.00 21.84 -14.87
N ILE A 96 -3.20 20.74 -14.13
CA ILE A 96 -2.63 19.43 -14.47
C ILE A 96 -3.14 18.98 -15.84
N ASN A 97 -4.44 19.04 -16.09
CA ASN A 97 -5.02 18.64 -17.37
C ASN A 97 -4.48 19.49 -18.53
N GLU A 98 -4.37 20.82 -18.35
CA GLU A 98 -3.77 21.71 -19.35
C GLU A 98 -2.30 21.35 -19.63
N PHE A 99 -1.52 21.11 -18.58
CA PHE A 99 -0.12 20.68 -18.70
C PHE A 99 0.00 19.35 -19.44
N LEU A 100 -0.83 18.35 -19.09
CA LEU A 100 -0.81 17.04 -19.73
C LEU A 100 -1.14 17.12 -21.24
N ARG A 101 -2.15 17.94 -21.62
CA ARG A 101 -2.45 18.22 -23.04
C ARG A 101 -1.24 18.79 -23.77
N SER A 102 -0.52 19.74 -23.17
CA SER A 102 0.68 20.34 -23.76
C SER A 102 1.81 19.31 -23.95
N CYS A 103 1.82 18.24 -23.16
CA CYS A 103 2.77 17.12 -23.23
C CYS A 103 2.27 15.96 -24.12
N SER A 104 1.16 16.12 -24.86
CA SER A 104 0.54 15.08 -25.70
C SER A 104 0.07 13.84 -24.93
N ILE A 105 -0.19 13.96 -23.65
CA ILE A 105 -0.86 12.94 -22.84
C ILE A 105 -2.36 13.03 -23.13
N ARG A 106 -3.01 11.90 -23.39
CA ARG A 106 -4.44 11.83 -23.75
C ARG A 106 -5.31 11.18 -22.71
N HIS A 107 -4.72 10.25 -21.95
CA HIS A 107 -5.45 9.45 -20.97
C HIS A 107 -4.77 9.51 -19.62
N VAL A 108 -5.57 9.45 -18.56
CA VAL A 108 -5.06 9.33 -17.19
C VAL A 108 -5.71 8.14 -16.51
N VAL A 109 -4.91 7.34 -15.81
CA VAL A 109 -5.36 6.33 -14.86
C VAL A 109 -4.88 6.73 -13.47
N TYR A 110 -5.82 7.01 -12.60
CA TYR A 110 -5.59 7.53 -11.26
C TYR A 110 -5.96 6.49 -10.20
N LYS A 111 -4.96 5.99 -9.48
CA LYS A 111 -5.14 5.06 -8.36
C LYS A 111 -5.32 5.89 -7.10
N ALA A 112 -6.55 6.11 -6.67
CA ALA A 112 -6.83 6.89 -5.49
C ALA A 112 -6.23 6.26 -4.24
N MET A 113 -5.68 7.10 -3.34
CA MET A 113 -5.21 6.63 -2.05
C MET A 113 -6.41 6.31 -1.15
N PRO A 114 -6.49 5.12 -0.54
CA PRO A 114 -7.58 4.80 0.39
C PRO A 114 -7.54 5.71 1.62
N TRP A 115 -8.71 6.16 2.06
CA TRP A 115 -8.86 7.11 3.16
C TRP A 115 -8.18 6.69 4.48
N ILE A 116 -8.00 5.40 4.73
CA ILE A 116 -7.32 4.89 5.93
C ILE A 116 -5.87 5.37 6.04
N TYR A 117 -5.23 5.74 4.93
CA TYR A 117 -3.85 6.26 4.92
C TYR A 117 -3.78 7.77 5.13
N HIS A 118 -4.91 8.47 5.08
CA HIS A 118 -4.96 9.92 5.23
C HIS A 118 -4.77 10.33 6.69
N ARG A 119 -3.77 11.16 6.98
CA ARG A 119 -3.54 11.75 8.31
C ARG A 119 -4.60 12.77 8.70
N PHE A 120 -5.24 13.37 7.69
CA PHE A 120 -6.36 14.31 7.78
C PHE A 120 -7.38 13.92 6.71
N PRO A 121 -8.65 14.36 6.80
CA PRO A 121 -9.57 14.26 5.66
C PRO A 121 -8.91 14.85 4.41
N ALA A 122 -8.88 14.10 3.31
CA ALA A 122 -8.11 14.45 2.11
C ALA A 122 -8.68 13.78 0.85
N GLU A 123 -10.01 13.82 0.69
CA GLU A 123 -10.72 13.29 -0.47
C GLU A 123 -11.17 14.40 -1.43
N GLU A 124 -10.52 15.56 -1.38
CA GLU A 124 -10.75 16.67 -2.30
C GLU A 124 -10.46 16.27 -3.75
N ASP A 125 -9.49 15.36 -3.94
CA ASP A 125 -9.18 14.79 -5.25
C ASP A 125 -10.35 13.98 -5.81
N LEU A 126 -11.04 13.16 -5.02
CA LEU A 126 -12.21 12.40 -5.49
C LEU A 126 -13.33 13.32 -5.99
N TYR A 127 -13.54 14.46 -5.32
CA TYR A 127 -14.47 15.48 -5.77
C TYR A 127 -14.03 16.07 -7.11
N ALA A 128 -12.76 16.46 -7.22
CA ALA A 128 -12.21 17.06 -8.44
C ALA A 128 -12.18 16.06 -9.62
N LEU A 129 -11.86 14.79 -9.38
CA LEU A 129 -11.91 13.75 -10.41
C LEU A 129 -13.27 13.69 -11.09
N THR A 130 -14.35 13.72 -10.31
CA THR A 130 -15.72 13.64 -10.84
C THR A 130 -16.16 14.95 -11.47
N ASN A 131 -15.93 16.09 -10.80
CA ASN A 131 -16.56 17.36 -11.17
C ASN A 131 -15.71 18.24 -12.10
N VAL A 132 -14.39 18.02 -12.14
CA VAL A 132 -13.46 18.77 -13.00
C VAL A 132 -12.95 17.91 -14.15
N CYS A 133 -12.50 16.68 -13.84
CA CYS A 133 -11.92 15.80 -14.85
C CYS A 133 -12.95 14.97 -15.63
N GLY A 134 -14.19 14.88 -15.16
CA GLY A 134 -15.20 13.96 -15.74
C GLY A 134 -14.79 12.49 -15.63
N ALA A 135 -13.97 12.16 -14.62
CA ALA A 135 -13.42 10.83 -14.46
C ALA A 135 -14.49 9.80 -14.10
N SER A 136 -14.31 8.60 -14.62
CA SER A 136 -15.14 7.42 -14.33
C SER A 136 -14.38 6.43 -13.46
N LEU A 137 -15.09 5.74 -12.56
CA LEU A 137 -14.55 4.62 -11.81
C LEU A 137 -14.23 3.48 -12.78
N MET A 138 -12.93 3.17 -12.94
CA MET A 138 -12.43 2.14 -13.83
C MET A 138 -12.35 0.77 -13.13
N VAL A 139 -11.81 0.75 -11.91
CA VAL A 139 -11.57 -0.48 -11.13
C VAL A 139 -11.87 -0.21 -9.66
N ARG A 140 -12.49 -1.17 -8.98
CA ARG A 140 -12.64 -1.16 -7.52
C ARG A 140 -12.14 -2.46 -6.94
N HIS A 141 -11.02 -2.40 -6.23
CA HIS A 141 -10.56 -3.50 -5.39
C HIS A 141 -11.13 -3.37 -3.98
N ILE A 142 -11.20 -4.49 -3.25
CA ILE A 142 -11.60 -4.51 -1.85
C ILE A 142 -10.47 -5.08 -0.98
N SER A 143 -10.13 -4.37 0.08
CA SER A 143 -9.25 -4.82 1.16
C SER A 143 -10.04 -5.10 2.42
N SER A 144 -9.44 -5.83 3.36
CA SER A 144 -9.99 -6.06 4.69
C SER A 144 -9.12 -5.37 5.73
N THR A 145 -9.69 -4.41 6.45
CA THR A 145 -8.98 -3.56 7.40
C THR A 145 -9.59 -3.68 8.80
N ILE A 146 -8.74 -3.76 9.82
CA ILE A 146 -9.12 -3.76 11.23
C ILE A 146 -8.90 -2.36 11.80
N VAL A 147 -9.89 -1.83 12.53
CA VAL A 147 -9.73 -0.65 13.39
C VAL A 147 -9.09 -1.11 14.71
N MET A 148 -7.84 -0.69 14.96
CA MET A 148 -7.04 -1.22 16.07
C MET A 148 -7.57 -0.85 17.47
N ASP A 149 -8.29 0.24 17.57
CA ASP A 149 -8.88 0.71 18.84
C ASP A 149 -10.29 0.13 19.11
N ASP A 150 -10.94 -0.46 18.06
CA ASP A 150 -12.28 -1.06 18.16
C ASP A 150 -12.35 -2.35 17.35
N ARG A 151 -11.66 -3.38 17.82
CA ARG A 151 -11.47 -4.63 17.08
C ARG A 151 -12.66 -5.56 17.17
N ILE A 152 -13.12 -6.04 16.03
CA ILE A 152 -14.09 -7.15 15.96
C ILE A 152 -13.37 -8.44 16.36
N ARG A 153 -14.01 -9.26 17.19
CA ARG A 153 -13.46 -10.53 17.66
C ARG A 153 -13.24 -11.51 16.52
N PHE A 154 -12.13 -12.24 16.56
CA PHE A 154 -11.82 -13.32 15.61
C PHE A 154 -12.93 -14.37 15.63
N ILE A 155 -13.26 -14.91 14.45
CA ILE A 155 -14.21 -16.03 14.35
C ILE A 155 -13.60 -17.33 14.89
N GLU A 156 -14.46 -18.31 15.17
CA GLU A 156 -14.03 -19.54 15.82
C GLU A 156 -13.01 -20.34 15.02
N SER A 157 -13.07 -20.33 13.69
CA SER A 157 -12.06 -21.01 12.87
C SER A 157 -10.65 -20.43 13.07
N ARG A 158 -10.50 -19.08 13.21
CA ARG A 158 -9.21 -18.44 13.51
C ARG A 158 -8.71 -18.82 14.90
N LYS A 159 -9.58 -18.75 15.90
CA LYS A 159 -9.27 -19.18 17.28
C LYS A 159 -8.85 -20.64 17.35
N SER A 160 -9.51 -21.52 16.62
CA SER A 160 -9.16 -22.94 16.53
C SER A 160 -7.77 -23.14 15.90
N GLY A 161 -7.43 -22.40 14.84
CA GLY A 161 -6.10 -22.40 14.24
C GLY A 161 -5.01 -21.94 15.22
N ILE A 162 -5.27 -20.85 15.96
CA ILE A 162 -4.36 -20.34 17.00
C ILE A 162 -4.11 -21.40 18.09
N ARG A 163 -5.18 -22.03 18.61
CA ARG A 163 -5.03 -23.10 19.62
C ARG A 163 -4.23 -24.27 19.09
N LYS A 164 -4.45 -24.65 17.83
CA LYS A 164 -3.69 -25.72 17.15
C LYS A 164 -2.21 -25.36 17.05
N ALA A 165 -1.88 -24.15 16.57
CA ALA A 165 -0.52 -23.68 16.43
C ALA A 165 0.21 -23.65 17.77
N LYS A 166 -0.43 -23.09 18.81
CA LYS A 166 0.13 -23.08 20.19
C LYS A 166 0.40 -24.48 20.72
N ARG A 167 -0.51 -25.46 20.50
CA ARG A 167 -0.32 -26.86 20.93
C ARG A 167 0.82 -27.54 20.16
N LEU A 168 1.07 -27.16 18.90
CA LEU A 168 2.15 -27.68 18.10
C LEU A 168 3.50 -26.98 18.39
N GLY A 169 3.54 -26.03 19.32
CA GLY A 169 4.75 -25.33 19.72
C GLY A 169 5.26 -24.29 18.71
N LEU A 170 4.41 -23.81 17.81
CA LEU A 170 4.81 -22.76 16.88
C LEU A 170 5.20 -21.49 17.62
N GLN A 171 6.14 -20.77 17.06
CA GLN A 171 6.63 -19.48 17.57
C GLN A 171 6.53 -18.41 16.50
N VAL A 172 6.37 -17.14 16.91
CA VAL A 172 6.35 -15.97 16.02
C VAL A 172 7.40 -14.99 16.51
N ALA A 173 8.21 -14.51 15.57
CA ALA A 173 9.22 -13.48 15.84
C ALA A 173 9.40 -12.56 14.63
N GLU A 174 9.92 -11.37 14.88
CA GLU A 174 10.44 -10.51 13.84
C GLU A 174 11.76 -11.07 13.30
N SER A 175 11.97 -10.98 11.98
CA SER A 175 13.20 -11.40 11.29
C SER A 175 13.81 -10.26 10.49
N SER A 176 15.14 -10.19 10.51
CA SER A 176 15.90 -9.28 9.63
C SER A 176 16.16 -9.90 8.25
N ASP A 177 16.21 -11.24 8.16
CA ASP A 177 16.50 -11.99 6.94
C ASP A 177 15.22 -12.27 6.16
N LEU A 178 15.20 -11.88 4.89
CA LEU A 178 14.07 -12.05 3.97
C LEU A 178 14.12 -13.38 3.20
N SER A 179 15.25 -14.09 3.18
CA SER A 179 15.52 -15.22 2.27
C SER A 179 14.57 -16.40 2.47
N ASP A 180 14.34 -16.80 3.73
CA ASP A 180 13.43 -17.90 4.06
C ASP A 180 11.98 -17.58 3.69
N PHE A 181 11.53 -16.37 4.00
CA PHE A 181 10.20 -15.91 3.62
C PHE A 181 10.04 -15.85 2.12
N TRP A 182 11.07 -15.37 1.41
CA TRP A 182 11.05 -15.27 -0.04
C TRP A 182 10.92 -16.64 -0.68
N THR A 183 11.64 -17.64 -0.19
CA THR A 183 11.54 -19.02 -0.64
C THR A 183 10.11 -19.57 -0.47
N ILE A 184 9.47 -19.32 0.68
CA ILE A 184 8.08 -19.75 0.92
C ILE A 184 7.10 -19.00 0.00
N LEU A 185 7.31 -17.72 -0.23
CA LEU A 185 6.46 -16.91 -1.09
C LEU A 185 6.56 -17.32 -2.55
N ASP A 186 7.77 -17.44 -3.07
CA ASP A 186 8.04 -17.79 -4.47
C ASP A 186 7.48 -19.17 -4.81
N ASN A 187 7.76 -20.18 -3.99
CA ASN A 187 7.18 -21.52 -4.12
C ASN A 187 5.65 -21.52 -4.12
N ASN A 188 5.02 -20.70 -3.28
CA ASN A 188 3.56 -20.60 -3.24
C ASN A 188 2.96 -19.95 -4.50
N LEU A 189 3.60 -18.90 -5.00
CA LEU A 189 3.13 -18.17 -6.19
C LEU A 189 3.33 -19.02 -7.46
N GLU A 190 4.49 -19.66 -7.60
CA GLU A 190 4.78 -20.53 -8.73
C GLU A 190 3.80 -21.72 -8.79
N ASN A 191 3.65 -22.45 -7.66
CA ASN A 191 2.81 -23.67 -7.61
C ASN A 191 1.31 -23.37 -7.75
N LYS A 192 0.82 -22.22 -7.30
CA LYS A 192 -0.61 -21.95 -7.25
C LYS A 192 -1.09 -21.04 -8.38
N TYR A 193 -0.26 -20.09 -8.81
CA TYR A 193 -0.67 -19.03 -9.73
C TYR A 193 0.19 -18.94 -10.99
N GLN A 194 1.27 -19.74 -11.10
CA GLN A 194 2.29 -19.63 -12.17
C GLN A 194 2.78 -18.18 -12.32
N ALA A 195 2.89 -17.47 -11.20
CA ALA A 195 3.26 -16.07 -11.10
C ALA A 195 4.50 -15.91 -10.22
N ARG A 196 5.17 -14.77 -10.36
CA ARG A 196 6.28 -14.36 -9.49
C ARG A 196 5.89 -13.16 -8.65
N PRO A 197 6.56 -12.92 -7.51
CA PRO A 197 6.38 -11.68 -6.76
C PRO A 197 6.67 -10.46 -7.63
N VAL A 198 6.01 -9.33 -7.35
CA VAL A 198 6.24 -8.05 -8.05
C VAL A 198 7.66 -7.54 -7.83
N HIS A 199 8.19 -7.74 -6.63
CA HIS A 199 9.57 -7.42 -6.26
C HIS A 199 10.46 -8.67 -6.39
N SER A 200 11.74 -8.49 -6.63
CA SER A 200 12.77 -9.49 -6.37
C SER A 200 13.22 -9.42 -4.90
N LEU A 201 13.91 -10.48 -4.44
CA LEU A 201 14.51 -10.49 -3.09
C LEU A 201 15.48 -9.31 -2.93
N ALA A 202 16.38 -9.11 -3.90
CA ALA A 202 17.37 -8.03 -3.87
C ALA A 202 16.73 -6.63 -3.81
N GLU A 203 15.62 -6.41 -4.51
CA GLU A 203 14.86 -5.15 -4.44
C GLU A 203 14.28 -4.93 -3.03
N LEU A 204 13.73 -5.95 -2.41
CA LEU A 204 13.19 -5.83 -1.05
C LEU A 204 14.28 -5.64 0.00
N GLU A 205 15.44 -6.30 -0.15
CA GLU A 205 16.59 -6.07 0.72
C GLU A 205 17.09 -4.63 0.60
N LEU A 206 17.17 -4.10 -0.63
CA LEU A 206 17.50 -2.69 -0.87
C LEU A 206 16.48 -1.75 -0.23
N LEU A 207 15.19 -1.98 -0.45
CA LEU A 207 14.12 -1.16 0.12
C LEU A 207 14.11 -1.23 1.65
N LYS A 208 14.26 -2.42 2.23
CA LYS A 208 14.36 -2.60 3.69
C LYS A 208 15.58 -1.89 4.26
N SER A 209 16.71 -1.88 3.56
CA SER A 209 17.91 -1.14 3.99
C SER A 209 17.71 0.39 4.01
N ARG A 210 16.89 0.91 3.09
CA ARG A 210 16.54 2.34 3.00
C ARG A 210 15.43 2.74 3.99
N PHE A 211 14.52 1.83 4.28
CA PHE A 211 13.33 2.04 5.12
C PHE A 211 13.20 0.97 6.21
N PRO A 212 14.21 0.82 7.10
CA PRO A 212 14.25 -0.26 8.10
C PRO A 212 13.09 -0.19 9.11
N ASP A 213 12.60 1.02 9.40
CA ASP A 213 11.49 1.24 10.33
C ASP A 213 10.11 1.02 9.68
N ASN A 214 10.05 1.04 8.34
CA ASN A 214 8.80 0.91 7.61
C ASN A 214 8.60 -0.48 7.01
N ILE A 215 9.66 -1.23 6.72
CA ILE A 215 9.61 -2.54 6.07
C ILE A 215 10.09 -3.61 7.05
N ARG A 216 9.13 -4.38 7.56
CA ARG A 216 9.37 -5.36 8.63
C ARG A 216 8.87 -6.74 8.23
N LEU A 217 9.62 -7.76 8.58
CA LEU A 217 9.24 -9.15 8.36
C LEU A 217 8.94 -9.83 9.68
N PHE A 218 7.81 -10.54 9.74
CA PHE A 218 7.48 -11.43 10.86
C PHE A 218 7.32 -12.85 10.34
N MET A 219 7.97 -13.79 11.05
CA MET A 219 8.01 -15.21 10.69
C MET A 219 7.35 -16.06 11.76
N ALA A 220 6.63 -17.07 11.29
CA ALA A 220 6.18 -18.19 12.12
C ALA A 220 7.08 -19.40 11.85
N SER A 221 7.61 -19.99 12.91
CA SER A 221 8.42 -21.20 12.87
C SER A 221 7.78 -22.33 13.65
N ASP A 222 8.05 -23.59 13.27
CA ASP A 222 7.62 -24.76 14.01
C ASP A 222 8.46 -24.97 15.29
N SER A 223 8.19 -26.05 16.03
CA SER A 223 8.89 -26.39 17.27
C SER A 223 10.39 -26.63 17.10
N ASP A 224 10.81 -26.98 15.89
CA ASP A 224 12.23 -27.24 15.57
C ASP A 224 12.93 -25.98 15.04
N GLY A 225 12.22 -24.84 14.99
CA GLY A 225 12.73 -23.56 14.52
C GLY A 225 12.69 -23.40 12.99
N LYS A 226 12.08 -24.34 12.25
CA LYS A 226 11.96 -24.25 10.80
C LYS A 226 10.91 -23.21 10.42
N PRO A 227 11.23 -22.23 9.55
CA PRO A 227 10.27 -21.27 9.01
C PRO A 227 9.13 -21.96 8.24
N VAL A 228 7.88 -21.67 8.62
CA VAL A 228 6.68 -22.27 8.01
C VAL A 228 5.69 -21.25 7.46
N GLY A 229 5.91 -19.97 7.71
CA GLY A 229 5.10 -18.87 7.16
C GLY A 229 5.55 -17.52 7.67
N GLY A 230 5.01 -16.47 7.09
CA GLY A 230 5.34 -15.10 7.49
C GLY A 230 4.51 -14.05 6.77
N THR A 231 4.78 -12.80 7.13
CA THR A 231 4.23 -11.63 6.48
C THR A 231 5.24 -10.49 6.44
N LEU A 232 5.38 -9.88 5.27
CA LEU A 232 6.10 -8.62 5.12
C LEU A 232 5.13 -7.47 5.37
N ILE A 233 5.46 -6.62 6.32
CA ILE A 233 4.68 -5.47 6.75
C ILE A 233 5.27 -4.19 6.17
N PHE A 234 4.40 -3.31 5.70
CA PHE A 234 4.70 -1.91 5.40
C PHE A 234 4.04 -1.03 6.47
N GLU A 235 4.86 -0.39 7.32
CA GLU A 235 4.38 0.55 8.33
C GLU A 235 4.31 1.97 7.74
N THR A 236 3.13 2.54 7.77
CA THR A 236 2.85 3.92 7.36
C THR A 236 2.45 4.76 8.59
N PRO A 237 2.22 6.08 8.46
CA PRO A 237 1.90 6.91 9.62
C PRO A 237 0.71 6.45 10.47
N GLN A 238 -0.21 5.65 9.94
CA GLN A 238 -1.34 5.14 10.73
C GLN A 238 -1.86 3.77 10.29
N VAL A 239 -1.29 3.18 9.23
CA VAL A 239 -1.70 1.86 8.72
C VAL A 239 -0.55 0.89 8.77
N ILE A 240 -0.79 -0.25 9.38
CA ILE A 240 0.06 -1.44 9.32
C ILE A 240 -0.46 -2.29 8.17
N HIS A 241 0.25 -2.30 7.03
CA HIS A 241 -0.19 -2.98 5.82
C HIS A 241 0.58 -4.27 5.59
N THR A 242 -0.12 -5.37 5.31
CA THR A 242 0.52 -6.63 4.90
C THR A 242 0.81 -6.60 3.41
N GLN A 243 2.06 -6.34 3.06
CA GLN A 243 2.50 -6.30 1.65
C GLN A 243 2.54 -7.70 1.02
N TYR A 244 3.02 -8.69 1.78
CA TYR A 244 3.03 -10.09 1.38
C TYR A 244 2.67 -10.98 2.57
N ILE A 245 1.87 -12.02 2.30
CA ILE A 245 1.49 -13.06 3.25
C ILE A 245 1.73 -14.40 2.59
N SER A 246 2.49 -15.29 3.24
CA SER A 246 2.69 -16.64 2.71
C SER A 246 2.94 -17.65 3.83
N ALA A 247 2.56 -18.91 3.57
CA ALA A 247 2.89 -20.05 4.43
C ALA A 247 3.09 -21.30 3.58
N SER A 248 4.02 -22.15 4.01
CA SER A 248 4.23 -23.48 3.42
C SER A 248 2.98 -24.38 3.60
N PRO A 249 2.88 -25.53 2.92
CA PRO A 249 1.81 -26.49 3.17
C PRO A 249 1.70 -26.90 4.65
N GLU A 250 2.83 -27.13 5.32
CA GLU A 250 2.92 -27.45 6.75
C GLU A 250 2.43 -26.28 7.60
N GLY A 251 2.84 -25.04 7.28
CA GLY A 251 2.39 -23.84 7.95
C GLY A 251 0.89 -23.60 7.82
N LYS A 252 0.31 -23.83 6.64
CA LYS A 252 -1.15 -23.81 6.43
C LYS A 252 -1.86 -24.86 7.28
N ALA A 253 -1.30 -26.10 7.30
CA ALA A 253 -1.87 -27.19 8.07
C ALA A 253 -1.76 -26.97 9.59
N SER A 254 -0.71 -26.31 10.08
CA SER A 254 -0.49 -26.08 11.52
C SER A 254 -1.20 -24.87 12.11
N GLY A 255 -1.75 -23.97 11.27
CA GLY A 255 -2.36 -22.70 11.71
C GLY A 255 -1.35 -21.58 11.92
N ALA A 256 -0.21 -21.62 11.23
CA ALA A 256 0.88 -20.65 11.37
C ALA A 256 0.43 -19.21 11.14
N LEU A 257 -0.35 -18.95 10.08
CA LEU A 257 -0.87 -17.60 9.81
C LEU A 257 -1.91 -17.14 10.84
N ASP A 258 -2.69 -18.08 11.42
CA ASP A 258 -3.64 -17.72 12.47
C ASP A 258 -2.91 -17.22 13.72
N MET A 259 -1.83 -17.91 14.11
CA MET A 259 -0.99 -17.51 15.24
C MET A 259 -0.20 -16.24 14.94
N LEU A 260 0.33 -16.10 13.73
CA LEU A 260 1.07 -14.92 13.29
C LEU A 260 0.21 -13.66 13.41
N PHE A 261 -1.02 -13.69 12.89
CA PHE A 261 -1.91 -12.54 12.96
C PHE A 261 -2.50 -12.31 14.35
N ASP A 262 -2.68 -13.38 15.17
CA ASP A 262 -3.00 -13.22 16.59
C ASP A 262 -1.92 -12.39 17.31
N TYR A 263 -0.67 -12.77 17.13
CA TYR A 263 0.48 -12.05 17.70
C TYR A 263 0.55 -10.60 17.21
N LEU A 264 0.47 -10.37 15.89
CA LEU A 264 0.59 -9.03 15.33
C LEU A 264 -0.54 -8.09 15.77
N ILE A 265 -1.79 -8.58 15.77
CA ILE A 265 -2.97 -7.75 16.00
C ILE A 265 -3.26 -7.59 17.49
N ASN A 266 -3.11 -8.65 18.28
CA ASN A 266 -3.52 -8.67 19.69
C ASN A 266 -2.39 -8.38 20.67
N ASP A 267 -1.13 -8.59 20.28
CA ASP A 267 0.02 -8.39 21.15
C ASP A 267 0.92 -7.26 20.60
N TYR A 268 1.51 -7.42 19.41
CA TYR A 268 2.58 -6.56 18.93
C TYR A 268 2.13 -5.13 18.62
N TYR A 269 1.20 -4.95 17.68
CA TYR A 269 0.71 -3.62 17.25
C TYR A 269 -0.43 -3.07 18.13
N SER A 270 -0.94 -3.86 19.06
CA SER A 270 -1.88 -3.37 20.09
C SER A 270 -1.21 -2.61 21.22
N ASP A 271 0.10 -2.74 21.38
CA ASP A 271 0.87 -1.98 22.36
C ASP A 271 0.97 -0.50 21.94
N LYS A 272 0.05 0.31 22.48
CA LYS A 272 -0.01 1.75 22.19
C LYS A 272 1.16 2.54 22.77
N SER A 273 1.94 1.97 23.68
CA SER A 273 3.18 2.61 24.17
C SER A 273 4.28 2.61 23.12
N ARG A 274 4.30 1.57 22.28
CA ARG A 274 5.27 1.42 21.18
C ARG A 274 4.71 1.89 19.82
N TYR A 275 3.42 1.64 19.59
CA TYR A 275 2.74 1.92 18.31
C TYR A 275 1.51 2.82 18.50
N PRO A 276 1.66 4.05 19.06
CA PRO A 276 0.54 4.95 19.29
C PRO A 276 -0.14 5.38 17.99
N HIS A 277 0.59 5.31 16.88
CA HIS A 277 0.14 5.71 15.55
C HIS A 277 -0.64 4.61 14.81
N ALA A 278 -0.53 3.34 15.21
CA ALA A 278 -1.21 2.22 14.53
C ALA A 278 -2.72 2.28 14.76
N LYS A 279 -3.44 2.94 13.83
CA LYS A 279 -4.90 3.04 13.85
C LYS A 279 -5.58 1.90 13.11
N TYR A 280 -4.94 1.43 12.03
CA TYR A 280 -5.51 0.44 11.13
C TYR A 280 -4.50 -0.68 10.87
N PHE A 281 -5.00 -1.92 10.82
CA PHE A 281 -4.27 -3.07 10.31
C PHE A 281 -4.95 -3.52 9.02
N ASP A 282 -4.28 -3.37 7.89
CA ASP A 282 -4.83 -3.62 6.56
C ASP A 282 -4.21 -4.87 5.91
N PHE A 283 -5.04 -5.83 5.58
CA PHE A 283 -4.62 -7.09 4.95
C PHE A 283 -4.37 -6.99 3.44
N GLY A 284 -4.58 -5.83 2.83
CA GLY A 284 -4.48 -5.66 1.39
C GLY A 284 -5.62 -6.30 0.60
N LYS A 285 -5.55 -6.15 -0.70
CA LYS A 285 -6.62 -6.49 -1.65
C LYS A 285 -6.99 -7.98 -1.62
N SER A 286 -8.27 -8.26 -1.87
CA SER A 286 -8.85 -9.61 -1.97
C SER A 286 -9.72 -9.76 -3.22
N SER A 287 -9.31 -9.13 -4.31
CA SER A 287 -9.97 -9.20 -5.62
C SER A 287 -8.97 -9.63 -6.68
N ASP A 288 -9.44 -10.45 -7.59
CA ASP A 288 -8.74 -10.98 -8.76
C ASP A 288 -9.27 -10.31 -10.04
N GLY A 289 -8.68 -10.60 -11.21
CA GLY A 289 -9.18 -10.14 -12.51
C GLY A 289 -9.28 -8.62 -12.60
N ASP A 290 -8.21 -7.91 -12.28
CA ASP A 290 -8.14 -6.45 -12.27
C ASP A 290 -9.26 -5.78 -11.45
N GLY A 291 -9.66 -6.42 -10.34
CA GLY A 291 -10.66 -5.90 -9.41
C GLY A 291 -12.10 -6.35 -9.69
N HIS A 292 -12.36 -7.05 -10.80
CA HIS A 292 -13.71 -7.44 -11.20
C HIS A 292 -14.23 -8.71 -10.52
N GLN A 293 -13.35 -9.48 -9.88
CA GLN A 293 -13.72 -10.75 -9.22
C GLN A 293 -13.32 -10.75 -7.76
N LEU A 294 -14.26 -11.06 -6.87
CA LEU A 294 -13.98 -11.24 -5.46
C LEU A 294 -13.33 -12.60 -5.21
N ASN A 295 -12.16 -12.61 -4.58
CA ASN A 295 -11.56 -13.83 -4.06
C ASN A 295 -12.21 -14.19 -2.70
N SER A 296 -13.35 -14.89 -2.76
CA SER A 296 -14.17 -15.19 -1.58
C SER A 296 -13.44 -16.00 -0.50
N LYS A 297 -12.46 -16.83 -0.87
CA LYS A 297 -11.65 -17.58 0.10
C LYS A 297 -10.68 -16.69 0.84
N LEU A 298 -10.04 -15.79 0.10
CA LEU A 298 -9.06 -14.86 0.65
C LEU A 298 -9.72 -13.82 1.56
N ILE A 299 -10.85 -13.22 1.12
CA ILE A 299 -11.55 -12.23 1.93
C ILE A 299 -12.16 -12.85 3.19
N PHE A 300 -12.72 -14.06 3.11
CA PHE A 300 -13.21 -14.80 4.27
C PHE A 300 -12.11 -15.04 5.32
N GLN A 301 -10.89 -15.37 4.87
CA GLN A 301 -9.74 -15.53 5.76
C GLN A 301 -9.43 -14.22 6.51
N LYS A 302 -9.35 -13.10 5.80
CA LYS A 302 -9.00 -11.78 6.34
C LYS A 302 -10.12 -11.23 7.25
N GLU A 303 -11.37 -11.33 6.82
CA GLU A 303 -12.53 -10.94 7.62
C GLU A 303 -12.70 -11.79 8.89
N GLY A 304 -12.22 -13.03 8.84
CA GLY A 304 -12.16 -13.92 9.99
C GLY A 304 -11.31 -13.38 11.16
N PHE A 305 -10.36 -12.51 10.89
CA PHE A 305 -9.60 -11.76 11.89
C PHE A 305 -10.25 -10.43 12.30
N GLY A 306 -11.49 -10.18 11.88
CA GLY A 306 -12.24 -8.96 12.22
C GLY A 306 -12.08 -7.83 11.20
N GLY A 307 -11.38 -8.05 10.08
CA GLY A 307 -11.27 -7.07 9.01
C GLY A 307 -12.62 -6.74 8.36
N ARG A 308 -12.77 -5.50 7.88
CA ARG A 308 -13.93 -5.05 7.11
C ARG A 308 -13.48 -4.24 5.91
N GLY A 309 -14.39 -4.08 4.95
CA GLY A 309 -14.09 -3.58 3.62
C GLY A 309 -13.57 -2.15 3.56
N VAL A 310 -12.45 -1.95 2.86
CA VAL A 310 -11.94 -0.65 2.41
C VAL A 310 -11.67 -0.76 0.92
N CYS A 311 -12.22 0.18 0.13
CA CYS A 311 -12.04 0.20 -1.31
C CYS A 311 -10.70 0.80 -1.71
N TYR A 312 -10.13 0.24 -2.77
CA TYR A 312 -8.97 0.75 -3.48
C TYR A 312 -9.43 1.01 -4.92
N ASP A 313 -9.74 2.27 -5.21
CA ASP A 313 -10.39 2.68 -6.44
C ASP A 313 -9.42 3.22 -7.47
N TRP A 314 -9.65 2.89 -8.72
CA TRP A 314 -8.96 3.47 -9.85
C TRP A 314 -9.97 4.20 -10.72
N TYR A 315 -9.62 5.42 -11.09
CA TYR A 315 -10.40 6.28 -11.96
C TYR A 315 -9.66 6.49 -13.27
N SER A 316 -10.40 6.80 -14.33
CA SER A 316 -9.80 7.17 -15.61
C SER A 316 -10.58 8.28 -16.28
N TRP A 317 -9.88 9.10 -17.04
CA TRP A 317 -10.48 10.15 -17.87
C TRP A 317 -9.58 10.48 -19.07
N ASP A 318 -10.17 11.14 -20.06
CA ASP A 318 -9.48 11.72 -21.22
C ASP A 318 -9.14 13.19 -20.94
N VAL A 319 -7.93 13.60 -21.31
CA VAL A 319 -7.40 14.94 -21.01
C VAL A 319 -7.68 15.93 -22.12
#